data_77b5b0f369f657a6dd3c681d9b6a58f0
#
_entry.id   77b5b0f369f657a6dd3c681d9b6a58f0
#
_cell.length_a   1.000
_cell.length_b   1.000
_cell.length_c   1.000
_cell.angle_alpha   90.00
_cell.angle_beta   90.00
_cell.angle_gamma   90.00
#
_symmetry.space_group_name_H-M   'P 1'
#
loop_
_entity.id
_entity.type
_entity.pdbx_description
1 polymer ?
#
loop_
_entity_poly.entity_id
_entity_poly.type
_entity_poly.pdbx_seq_one_letter_code
_entity_poly.pdbx_strand_id
1 'polypeptide(L)'
;MKINQKIKALCVGSALALSGTMVAENPFLSDYNTPFNIPPFEKITEDDYLPALKEGIARHNRDIEAIINNRALPDFDNTVVAFDNAGQLLENVMYAFNGVYETLQTPHMQEVGGEIFPLMAAHSDEIMMNDRLFARFREVYDNQAKFNLTKPQKRLLEKYYKSFVRSGALLTPEQKAELKKINEQLASLNLAFGNNIVKDTNKWKLVVDKKEDLSGLPASSIAVAAEEAETMGLKGKWVFTLHGPSRLPFLTYADNRDLREKMFKAYINLANNNDENDNKALINQILALRAKKAKLFGFENYAAFQTDNVMAKTVDAAEELLMKVWNPAVAKAHEEIADMQKYVDKHGGNFKIAGWDYYYYAEKVKKEKFNFDENDVRAYFPIESVRKGIFTMAERLY
;
A
#
# COMPACT_ATOMS: atom_id res chain seq x y z
N MET A 1 -16.01 -92.71 12.31
CA MET A 1 -17.30 -92.29 11.81
C MET A 1 -17.33 -90.78 11.87
N LYS A 2 -17.60 -90.10 10.77
CA LYS A 2 -17.49 -88.66 10.49
C LYS A 2 -18.48 -87.88 11.30
N ILE A 3 -18.13 -86.66 11.74
CA ILE A 3 -19.01 -85.46 11.65
C ILE A 3 -18.17 -84.19 11.58
N ASN A 4 -18.31 -83.51 10.46
CA ASN A 4 -17.83 -82.13 10.19
C ASN A 4 -18.75 -81.17 10.90
N GLN A 5 -18.22 -80.16 11.58
CA GLN A 5 -18.94 -78.94 11.91
C GLN A 5 -18.16 -77.75 11.41
N LYS A 6 -18.78 -77.05 10.50
CA LYS A 6 -18.35 -75.75 9.96
C LYS A 6 -18.65 -74.65 10.99
N ILE A 7 -17.61 -74.00 11.47
CA ILE A 7 -17.77 -72.72 12.23
C ILE A 7 -17.81 -71.59 11.23
N LYS A 8 -18.96 -70.93 11.17
CA LYS A 8 -19.08 -69.64 10.46
C LYS A 8 -18.53 -68.56 11.35
N ALA A 9 -17.40 -67.96 10.99
CA ALA A 9 -16.92 -66.75 11.59
C ALA A 9 -17.72 -65.58 11.04
N LEU A 10 -18.42 -64.86 11.89
CA LEU A 10 -19.15 -63.62 11.61
C LEU A 10 -18.13 -62.47 11.73
N CYS A 11 -17.59 -62.00 10.62
CA CYS A 11 -16.80 -60.77 10.59
C CYS A 11 -17.77 -59.58 10.63
N VAL A 12 -17.94 -58.98 11.83
CA VAL A 12 -18.53 -57.67 11.97
C VAL A 12 -17.46 -56.66 11.61
N GLY A 13 -17.47 -56.18 10.36
CA GLY A 13 -16.66 -55.07 9.92
C GLY A 13 -17.18 -53.77 10.53
N SER A 14 -16.51 -53.27 11.55
CA SER A 14 -16.67 -51.90 12.01
C SER A 14 -16.08 -50.96 10.95
N ALA A 15 -16.94 -50.42 10.10
CA ALA A 15 -16.58 -49.27 9.28
C ALA A 15 -16.42 -48.04 10.21
N LEU A 16 -15.22 -47.79 10.65
CA LEU A 16 -14.82 -46.47 11.16
C LEU A 16 -14.92 -45.50 10.00
N ALA A 17 -16.05 -44.77 9.94
CA ALA A 17 -16.16 -43.58 9.14
C ALA A 17 -15.17 -42.56 9.74
N LEU A 18 -13.97 -42.49 9.20
CA LEU A 18 -13.11 -41.33 9.34
C LEU A 18 -13.84 -40.17 8.62
N SER A 19 -14.65 -39.42 9.37
CA SER A 19 -15.05 -38.08 8.99
C SER A 19 -13.80 -37.22 9.09
N GLY A 20 -12.91 -37.37 8.12
CA GLY A 20 -11.91 -36.35 7.82
C GLY A 20 -12.68 -35.11 7.43
N THR A 21 -12.73 -34.12 8.30
CA THR A 21 -12.97 -32.76 7.88
C THR A 21 -11.96 -32.51 6.76
N MET A 22 -12.43 -32.48 5.50
CA MET A 22 -11.62 -31.95 4.40
C MET A 22 -11.32 -30.49 4.81
N VAL A 23 -10.14 -30.26 5.36
CA VAL A 23 -9.61 -28.92 5.45
C VAL A 23 -9.56 -28.44 4.00
N ALA A 24 -10.32 -27.42 3.68
CA ALA A 24 -10.31 -26.86 2.34
C ALA A 24 -8.86 -26.53 1.98
N GLU A 25 -8.38 -27.04 0.86
CA GLU A 25 -7.01 -26.80 0.42
C GLU A 25 -6.85 -25.30 0.16
N ASN A 26 -5.81 -24.69 0.72
CA ASN A 26 -5.57 -23.26 0.57
C ASN A 26 -5.46 -22.91 -0.92
N PRO A 27 -6.29 -21.98 -1.44
CA PRO A 27 -6.37 -21.69 -2.87
C PRO A 27 -5.06 -21.23 -3.51
N PHE A 28 -4.13 -20.68 -2.73
CA PHE A 28 -2.81 -20.27 -3.22
C PHE A 28 -1.86 -21.44 -3.50
N LEU A 29 -2.12 -22.62 -2.96
CA LEU A 29 -1.21 -23.76 -3.03
C LEU A 29 -1.49 -24.72 -4.19
N SER A 30 -2.57 -24.49 -4.94
CA SER A 30 -2.98 -25.25 -6.12
C SER A 30 -2.96 -24.39 -7.39
N ASP A 31 -3.01 -25.03 -8.56
CA ASP A 31 -3.14 -24.34 -9.84
C ASP A 31 -4.48 -23.61 -9.88
N TYR A 32 -4.46 -22.33 -10.23
CA TYR A 32 -5.66 -21.50 -10.17
C TYR A 32 -6.71 -21.88 -11.20
N ASN A 33 -6.30 -22.38 -12.38
CA ASN A 33 -7.19 -22.73 -13.50
C ASN A 33 -8.16 -21.59 -13.88
N THR A 34 -7.74 -20.36 -13.70
CA THR A 34 -8.48 -19.14 -14.02
C THR A 34 -7.92 -18.48 -15.28
N PRO A 35 -8.69 -17.65 -16.00
CA PRO A 35 -8.14 -16.85 -17.09
C PRO A 35 -6.93 -16.05 -16.62
N PHE A 36 -5.85 -16.06 -17.42
CA PHE A 36 -4.58 -15.38 -17.13
C PHE A 36 -3.90 -15.81 -15.82
N ASN A 37 -4.29 -16.96 -15.26
CA ASN A 37 -3.77 -17.47 -13.99
C ASN A 37 -3.91 -16.48 -12.82
N ILE A 38 -5.01 -15.71 -12.81
CA ILE A 38 -5.33 -14.76 -11.73
C ILE A 38 -5.75 -15.56 -10.48
N PRO A 39 -5.30 -15.18 -9.25
CA PRO A 39 -5.76 -15.81 -8.02
C PRO A 39 -7.29 -15.84 -7.93
N PRO A 40 -7.91 -16.95 -7.52
CA PRO A 40 -9.37 -17.10 -7.42
C PRO A 40 -9.90 -16.35 -6.18
N PHE A 41 -9.96 -15.02 -6.24
CA PHE A 41 -10.31 -14.16 -5.13
C PHE A 41 -11.65 -14.52 -4.46
N GLU A 42 -12.62 -15.09 -5.22
CA GLU A 42 -13.89 -15.56 -4.67
C GLU A 42 -13.78 -16.78 -3.74
N LYS A 43 -12.61 -17.45 -3.73
CA LYS A 43 -12.33 -18.62 -2.87
C LYS A 43 -11.33 -18.31 -1.77
N ILE A 44 -10.60 -17.20 -1.89
CA ILE A 44 -9.56 -16.80 -0.94
C ILE A 44 -10.23 -16.08 0.24
N THR A 45 -9.92 -16.53 1.44
CA THR A 45 -10.33 -15.90 2.70
C THR A 45 -9.14 -15.19 3.36
N GLU A 46 -9.39 -14.35 4.35
CA GLU A 46 -8.35 -13.66 5.10
C GLU A 46 -7.40 -14.63 5.81
N ASP A 47 -7.91 -15.79 6.23
CA ASP A 47 -7.13 -16.85 6.91
C ASP A 47 -6.18 -17.61 5.98
N ASP A 48 -6.36 -17.52 4.65
CA ASP A 48 -5.53 -18.22 3.68
C ASP A 48 -4.17 -17.56 3.47
N TYR A 49 -4.06 -16.25 3.69
CA TYR A 49 -2.83 -15.50 3.37
C TYR A 49 -1.62 -15.92 4.21
N LEU A 50 -1.75 -15.99 5.52
CA LEU A 50 -0.61 -16.29 6.40
C LEU A 50 -0.05 -17.71 6.21
N PRO A 51 -0.86 -18.77 6.11
CA PRO A 51 -0.36 -20.12 5.79
C PRO A 51 0.31 -20.19 4.41
N ALA A 52 -0.30 -19.56 3.39
CA ALA A 52 0.27 -19.53 2.04
C ALA A 52 1.59 -18.75 1.99
N LEU A 53 1.69 -17.64 2.72
CA LEU A 53 2.93 -16.89 2.87
C LEU A 53 4.04 -17.74 3.49
N LYS A 54 3.75 -18.44 4.58
CA LYS A 54 4.72 -19.31 5.26
C LYS A 54 5.24 -20.42 4.34
N GLU A 55 4.35 -21.06 3.55
CA GLU A 55 4.77 -22.03 2.52
C GLU A 55 5.55 -21.34 1.39
N GLY A 56 5.14 -20.15 0.96
CA GLY A 56 5.86 -19.34 -0.02
C GLY A 56 7.30 -19.04 0.43
N ILE A 57 7.48 -18.61 1.69
CA ILE A 57 8.80 -18.41 2.30
C ILE A 57 9.60 -19.72 2.30
N ALA A 58 8.99 -20.84 2.69
CA ALA A 58 9.67 -22.13 2.72
C ALA A 58 10.12 -22.58 1.32
N ARG A 59 9.31 -22.36 0.28
CA ARG A 59 9.69 -22.64 -1.13
C ARG A 59 10.80 -21.72 -1.59
N HIS A 60 10.68 -20.41 -1.34
CA HIS A 60 11.72 -19.44 -1.69
C HIS A 60 13.07 -19.81 -1.03
N ASN A 61 13.07 -20.19 0.24
CA ASN A 61 14.30 -20.64 0.89
C ASN A 61 14.92 -21.87 0.22
N ARG A 62 14.11 -22.83 -0.26
CA ARG A 62 14.62 -24.00 -1.03
C ARG A 62 15.24 -23.56 -2.35
N ASP A 63 14.63 -22.61 -3.06
CA ASP A 63 15.16 -22.07 -4.32
C ASP A 63 16.51 -21.36 -4.08
N ILE A 64 16.57 -20.52 -3.04
CA ILE A 64 17.81 -19.83 -2.66
C ILE A 64 18.93 -20.83 -2.26
N GLU A 65 18.60 -21.83 -1.46
CA GLU A 65 19.57 -22.88 -1.11
C GLU A 65 20.07 -23.66 -2.35
N ALA A 66 19.21 -23.91 -3.33
CA ALA A 66 19.62 -24.53 -4.59
C ALA A 66 20.62 -23.64 -5.36
N ILE A 67 20.41 -22.33 -5.39
CA ILE A 67 21.36 -21.37 -5.99
C ILE A 67 22.68 -21.38 -5.23
N ILE A 68 22.64 -21.25 -3.89
CA ILE A 68 23.84 -21.19 -3.04
C ILE A 68 24.69 -22.46 -3.14
N ASN A 69 24.05 -23.63 -3.21
CA ASN A 69 24.71 -24.94 -3.23
C ASN A 69 25.04 -25.44 -4.64
N ASN A 70 24.76 -24.64 -5.69
CA ASN A 70 25.13 -24.99 -7.06
C ASN A 70 26.65 -25.07 -7.18
N ARG A 71 27.16 -26.24 -7.61
CA ARG A 71 28.59 -26.55 -7.73
C ARG A 71 29.24 -25.91 -8.97
N ALA A 72 28.44 -25.50 -9.95
CA ALA A 72 28.96 -24.79 -11.11
C ALA A 72 29.47 -23.40 -10.72
N LEU A 73 30.47 -22.92 -11.46
CA LEU A 73 30.90 -21.53 -11.30
C LEU A 73 29.70 -20.57 -11.52
N PRO A 74 29.64 -19.50 -10.73
CA PRO A 74 28.57 -18.51 -10.88
C PRO A 74 28.59 -17.89 -12.28
N ASP A 75 27.44 -17.93 -12.94
CA ASP A 75 27.17 -17.25 -14.20
C ASP A 75 25.84 -16.51 -14.13
N PHE A 76 25.47 -15.82 -15.20
CA PHE A 76 24.25 -15.03 -15.25
C PHE A 76 23.00 -15.91 -15.10
N ASP A 77 22.96 -17.07 -15.76
CA ASP A 77 21.77 -17.93 -15.77
C ASP A 77 21.60 -18.68 -14.44
N ASN A 78 22.68 -19.31 -13.93
CA ASN A 78 22.61 -20.11 -12.70
C ASN A 78 22.60 -19.30 -11.40
N THR A 79 22.73 -17.98 -11.50
CA THR A 79 22.72 -17.08 -10.34
C THR A 79 21.67 -15.98 -10.49
N VAL A 80 21.73 -15.15 -11.54
CA VAL A 80 20.84 -13.98 -11.66
C VAL A 80 19.44 -14.40 -12.14
N VAL A 81 19.37 -15.19 -13.22
CA VAL A 81 18.06 -15.68 -13.73
C VAL A 81 17.43 -16.66 -12.74
N ALA A 82 18.23 -17.53 -12.12
CA ALA A 82 17.74 -18.44 -11.11
C ALA A 82 17.14 -17.70 -9.90
N PHE A 83 17.77 -16.60 -9.48
CA PHE A 83 17.26 -15.74 -8.40
C PHE A 83 16.00 -14.96 -8.81
N ASP A 84 15.97 -14.44 -10.04
CA ASP A 84 14.83 -13.68 -10.59
C ASP A 84 13.56 -14.55 -10.70
N ASN A 85 13.74 -15.87 -10.89
CA ASN A 85 12.64 -16.84 -10.94
C ASN A 85 12.32 -17.49 -9.58
N ALA A 86 13.08 -17.21 -8.53
CA ALA A 86 12.85 -17.80 -7.21
C ALA A 86 11.66 -17.15 -6.50
N GLY A 87 10.95 -17.94 -5.69
CA GLY A 87 9.93 -17.43 -4.79
C GLY A 87 8.62 -17.00 -5.44
N GLN A 88 8.26 -17.50 -6.61
CA GLN A 88 7.03 -17.11 -7.33
C GLN A 88 5.75 -17.25 -6.50
N LEU A 89 5.62 -18.32 -5.70
CA LEU A 89 4.46 -18.47 -4.81
C LEU A 89 4.38 -17.32 -3.80
N LEU A 90 5.51 -17.00 -3.18
CA LEU A 90 5.60 -15.90 -2.21
C LEU A 90 5.19 -14.56 -2.83
N GLU A 91 5.69 -14.29 -4.02
CA GLU A 91 5.39 -13.09 -4.78
C GLU A 91 3.89 -12.99 -5.12
N ASN A 92 3.30 -14.08 -5.64
CA ASN A 92 1.87 -14.15 -5.96
C ASN A 92 0.98 -13.93 -4.73
N VAL A 93 1.32 -14.55 -3.59
CA VAL A 93 0.60 -14.35 -2.33
C VAL A 93 0.70 -12.90 -1.87
N MET A 94 1.89 -12.29 -1.94
CA MET A 94 2.09 -10.90 -1.54
C MET A 94 1.39 -9.90 -2.45
N TYR A 95 1.37 -10.12 -3.77
CA TYR A 95 0.59 -9.26 -4.69
C TYR A 95 -0.90 -9.31 -4.38
N ALA A 96 -1.46 -10.51 -4.20
CA ALA A 96 -2.86 -10.67 -3.83
C ALA A 96 -3.16 -10.04 -2.46
N PHE A 97 -2.31 -10.31 -1.46
CA PHE A 97 -2.44 -9.75 -0.12
C PHE A 97 -2.42 -8.22 -0.12
N ASN A 98 -1.41 -7.60 -0.72
CA ASN A 98 -1.28 -6.14 -0.75
C ASN A 98 -2.47 -5.47 -1.44
N GLY A 99 -2.94 -6.03 -2.56
CA GLY A 99 -4.11 -5.50 -3.27
C GLY A 99 -5.38 -5.50 -2.41
N VAL A 100 -5.61 -6.57 -1.66
CA VAL A 100 -6.76 -6.68 -0.76
C VAL A 100 -6.55 -5.84 0.52
N TYR A 101 -5.35 -5.90 1.11
CA TYR A 101 -5.02 -5.15 2.31
C TYR A 101 -5.19 -3.64 2.15
N GLU A 102 -4.81 -3.07 1.00
CA GLU A 102 -4.95 -1.64 0.73
C GLU A 102 -6.41 -1.19 0.48
N THR A 103 -7.29 -2.13 0.10
CA THR A 103 -8.66 -1.83 -0.32
C THR A 103 -9.74 -2.28 0.65
N LEU A 104 -9.51 -3.37 1.40
CA LEU A 104 -10.47 -4.01 2.31
C LEU A 104 -9.81 -4.26 3.68
N GLN A 105 -9.51 -3.21 4.41
CA GLN A 105 -8.91 -3.30 5.75
C GLN A 105 -9.95 -3.62 6.82
N THR A 106 -10.35 -4.88 6.92
CA THR A 106 -11.11 -5.36 8.08
C THR A 106 -10.22 -5.41 9.33
N PRO A 107 -10.77 -5.45 10.54
CA PRO A 107 -9.98 -5.67 11.76
C PRO A 107 -9.11 -6.95 11.69
N HIS A 108 -9.66 -8.03 11.12
CA HIS A 108 -8.92 -9.29 10.97
C HIS A 108 -7.78 -9.18 9.95
N MET A 109 -8.00 -8.50 8.81
CA MET A 109 -6.92 -8.21 7.86
C MET A 109 -5.79 -7.38 8.49
N GLN A 110 -6.12 -6.45 9.41
CA GLN A 110 -5.09 -5.70 10.14
C GLN A 110 -4.25 -6.60 11.05
N GLU A 111 -4.86 -7.59 11.73
CA GLU A 111 -4.17 -8.60 12.53
C GLU A 111 -3.25 -9.46 11.65
N VAL A 112 -3.77 -9.98 10.54
CA VAL A 112 -3.00 -10.76 9.55
C VAL A 112 -1.82 -9.95 9.01
N GLY A 113 -2.03 -8.67 8.67
CA GLY A 113 -0.96 -7.76 8.23
C GLY A 113 0.11 -7.54 9.31
N GLY A 114 -0.32 -7.48 10.58
CA GLY A 114 0.59 -7.39 11.72
C GLY A 114 1.56 -8.56 11.84
N GLU A 115 1.18 -9.76 11.36
CA GLU A 115 2.07 -10.92 11.28
C GLU A 115 2.87 -10.98 9.97
N ILE A 116 2.24 -10.70 8.83
CA ILE A 116 2.84 -10.82 7.49
C ILE A 116 4.00 -9.84 7.30
N PHE A 117 3.82 -8.55 7.60
CA PHE A 117 4.85 -7.55 7.30
C PHE A 117 6.17 -7.76 8.06
N PRO A 118 6.17 -8.09 9.36
CA PRO A 118 7.42 -8.44 10.05
C PRO A 118 8.08 -9.71 9.51
N LEU A 119 7.29 -10.76 9.17
CA LEU A 119 7.82 -11.98 8.57
C LEU A 119 8.49 -11.70 7.23
N MET A 120 7.87 -10.87 6.37
CA MET A 120 8.45 -10.49 5.08
C MET A 120 9.71 -9.65 5.24
N ALA A 121 9.74 -8.73 6.21
CA ALA A 121 10.93 -7.94 6.48
C ALA A 121 12.10 -8.84 6.93
N ALA A 122 11.84 -9.76 7.86
CA ALA A 122 12.85 -10.70 8.34
C ALA A 122 13.35 -11.63 7.22
N HIS A 123 12.44 -12.18 6.40
CA HIS A 123 12.78 -13.03 5.25
C HIS A 123 13.61 -12.28 4.20
N SER A 124 13.22 -11.06 3.87
CA SER A 124 13.98 -10.21 2.96
C SER A 124 15.41 -9.95 3.47
N ASP A 125 15.54 -9.63 4.76
CA ASP A 125 16.85 -9.41 5.37
C ASP A 125 17.71 -10.69 5.36
N GLU A 126 17.11 -11.86 5.62
CA GLU A 126 17.81 -13.15 5.58
C GLU A 126 18.39 -13.44 4.19
N ILE A 127 17.61 -13.22 3.14
CA ILE A 127 18.05 -13.42 1.75
C ILE A 127 19.08 -12.38 1.35
N MET A 128 18.78 -11.09 1.54
CA MET A 128 19.60 -9.99 1.02
C MET A 128 20.90 -9.77 1.81
N MET A 129 21.00 -10.29 3.03
CA MET A 129 22.23 -10.27 3.83
C MET A 129 23.00 -11.60 3.81
N ASN A 130 22.60 -12.56 2.96
CA ASN A 130 23.24 -13.85 2.86
C ASN A 130 24.58 -13.75 2.15
N ASP A 131 25.67 -14.00 2.89
CA ASP A 131 27.04 -13.85 2.37
C ASP A 131 27.35 -14.80 1.22
N ARG A 132 26.84 -16.03 1.25
CA ARG A 132 27.09 -17.04 0.20
C ARG A 132 26.36 -16.71 -1.08
N LEU A 133 25.13 -16.26 -0.96
CA LEU A 133 24.34 -15.77 -2.12
C LEU A 133 24.98 -14.53 -2.73
N PHE A 134 25.32 -13.55 -1.90
CA PHE A 134 25.98 -12.33 -2.35
C PHE A 134 27.33 -12.61 -3.02
N ALA A 135 28.12 -13.57 -2.51
CA ALA A 135 29.38 -13.95 -3.13
C ALA A 135 29.19 -14.42 -4.58
N ARG A 136 28.13 -15.18 -4.89
CA ARG A 136 27.79 -15.59 -6.25
C ARG A 136 27.43 -14.39 -7.13
N PHE A 137 26.58 -13.48 -6.64
CA PHE A 137 26.25 -12.25 -7.36
C PHE A 137 27.46 -11.36 -7.63
N ARG A 138 28.35 -11.22 -6.65
CA ARG A 138 29.59 -10.46 -6.79
C ARG A 138 30.51 -11.07 -7.85
N GLU A 139 30.66 -12.39 -7.86
CA GLU A 139 31.48 -13.10 -8.87
C GLU A 139 30.94 -12.82 -10.29
N VAL A 140 29.62 -12.90 -10.51
CA VAL A 140 29.00 -12.59 -11.81
C VAL A 140 29.17 -11.11 -12.16
N TYR A 141 29.00 -10.20 -11.18
CA TYR A 141 29.12 -8.77 -11.38
C TYR A 141 30.53 -8.34 -11.75
N ASP A 142 31.53 -8.83 -11.02
CA ASP A 142 32.95 -8.50 -11.26
C ASP A 142 33.45 -9.07 -12.61
N ASN A 143 32.90 -10.21 -13.02
CA ASN A 143 33.26 -10.89 -14.27
C ASN A 143 32.29 -10.66 -15.43
N GLN A 144 31.37 -9.70 -15.33
CA GLN A 144 30.28 -9.49 -16.30
C GLN A 144 30.72 -9.33 -17.74
N ALA A 145 31.97 -8.86 -17.97
CA ALA A 145 32.56 -8.75 -19.31
C ALA A 145 32.73 -10.10 -20.02
N LYS A 146 32.80 -11.22 -19.27
CA LYS A 146 32.96 -12.58 -19.79
C LYS A 146 31.65 -13.20 -20.32
N PHE A 147 30.49 -12.66 -19.98
CA PHE A 147 29.19 -13.30 -20.20
C PHE A 147 28.41 -12.76 -21.42
N ASN A 148 28.96 -11.84 -22.21
CA ASN A 148 28.31 -11.24 -23.39
C ASN A 148 26.86 -10.76 -23.12
N LEU A 149 26.61 -10.19 -21.93
CA LEU A 149 25.28 -9.78 -21.50
C LEU A 149 24.70 -8.66 -22.38
N THR A 150 23.43 -8.76 -22.70
CA THR A 150 22.66 -7.68 -23.31
C THR A 150 22.51 -6.48 -22.36
N LYS A 151 22.12 -5.32 -22.88
CA LYS A 151 21.92 -4.11 -22.05
C LYS A 151 20.88 -4.32 -20.93
N PRO A 152 19.71 -4.97 -21.15
CA PRO A 152 18.77 -5.32 -20.07
C PRO A 152 19.37 -6.25 -19.02
N GLN A 153 20.10 -7.29 -19.44
CA GLN A 153 20.73 -8.24 -18.52
C GLN A 153 21.80 -7.57 -17.62
N LYS A 154 22.63 -6.71 -18.19
CA LYS A 154 23.59 -5.90 -17.41
C LYS A 154 22.87 -5.03 -16.38
N ARG A 155 21.75 -4.43 -16.78
CA ARG A 155 20.95 -3.59 -15.89
C ARG A 155 20.30 -4.39 -14.77
N LEU A 156 19.79 -5.60 -15.05
CA LEU A 156 19.24 -6.51 -14.04
C LEU A 156 20.30 -6.89 -13.00
N LEU A 157 21.47 -7.35 -13.46
CA LEU A 157 22.60 -7.69 -12.59
C LEU A 157 23.03 -6.51 -11.71
N GLU A 158 23.16 -5.31 -12.30
CA GLU A 158 23.49 -4.09 -11.55
C GLU A 158 22.46 -3.78 -10.48
N LYS A 159 21.17 -3.91 -10.81
CA LYS A 159 20.07 -3.67 -9.84
C LYS A 159 20.17 -4.64 -8.67
N TYR A 160 20.30 -5.94 -8.92
CA TYR A 160 20.40 -6.92 -7.83
C TYR A 160 21.66 -6.69 -7.00
N TYR A 161 22.83 -6.51 -7.62
CA TYR A 161 24.07 -6.23 -6.89
C TYR A 161 23.90 -5.01 -5.96
N LYS A 162 23.36 -3.90 -6.47
CA LYS A 162 23.10 -2.70 -5.67
C LYS A 162 22.07 -2.96 -4.57
N SER A 163 21.04 -3.76 -4.84
CA SER A 163 20.05 -4.13 -3.82
C SER A 163 20.70 -4.89 -2.68
N PHE A 164 21.55 -5.87 -2.95
CA PHE A 164 22.31 -6.58 -1.92
C PHE A 164 23.19 -5.63 -1.09
N VAL A 165 23.95 -4.78 -1.75
CA VAL A 165 24.82 -3.80 -1.06
C VAL A 165 23.99 -2.87 -0.17
N ARG A 166 22.89 -2.35 -0.67
CA ARG A 166 21.99 -1.44 0.08
C ARG A 166 21.16 -2.13 1.15
N SER A 167 21.03 -3.44 1.08
CA SER A 167 20.43 -4.27 2.13
C SER A 167 21.41 -4.73 3.19
N GLY A 168 22.72 -4.38 3.03
CA GLY A 168 23.71 -4.64 4.06
C GLY A 168 24.66 -5.80 3.77
N ALA A 169 24.72 -6.32 2.54
CA ALA A 169 25.59 -7.45 2.20
C ALA A 169 27.07 -7.21 2.51
N LEU A 170 27.54 -5.96 2.44
CA LEU A 170 28.92 -5.56 2.75
C LEU A 170 29.15 -5.16 4.22
N LEU A 171 28.12 -5.15 5.05
CA LEU A 171 28.24 -4.82 6.47
C LEU A 171 28.88 -5.96 7.28
N THR A 172 29.51 -5.59 8.42
CA THR A 172 30.01 -6.59 9.37
C THR A 172 28.87 -7.39 10.01
N PRO A 173 29.10 -8.57 10.59
CA PRO A 173 28.05 -9.33 11.28
C PRO A 173 27.32 -8.51 12.36
N GLU A 174 28.03 -7.68 13.11
CA GLU A 174 27.48 -6.82 14.15
C GLU A 174 26.56 -5.74 13.55
N GLN A 175 27.00 -5.10 12.46
CA GLN A 175 26.23 -4.10 11.72
C GLN A 175 24.99 -4.72 11.07
N LYS A 176 25.09 -5.95 10.52
CA LYS A 176 23.95 -6.69 9.97
C LYS A 176 22.91 -6.98 11.07
N ALA A 177 23.35 -7.40 12.26
CA ALA A 177 22.46 -7.64 13.39
C ALA A 177 21.76 -6.36 13.86
N GLU A 178 22.46 -5.21 13.85
CA GLU A 178 21.86 -3.91 14.16
C GLU A 178 20.87 -3.50 13.07
N LEU A 179 21.22 -3.65 11.79
CA LEU A 179 20.34 -3.32 10.66
C LEU A 179 19.04 -4.12 10.68
N LYS A 180 19.10 -5.43 10.99
CA LYS A 180 17.90 -6.29 11.15
C LYS A 180 16.95 -5.72 12.21
N LYS A 181 17.46 -5.34 13.38
CA LYS A 181 16.65 -4.73 14.45
C LYS A 181 16.03 -3.40 13.99
N ILE A 182 16.79 -2.58 13.28
CA ILE A 182 16.28 -1.31 12.74
C ILE A 182 15.16 -1.56 11.72
N ASN A 183 15.34 -2.52 10.80
CA ASN A 183 14.33 -2.84 9.78
C ASN A 183 13.04 -3.39 10.40
N GLU A 184 13.14 -4.30 11.37
CA GLU A 184 12.00 -4.86 12.12
C GLU A 184 11.21 -3.76 12.85
N GLN A 185 11.91 -2.88 13.55
CA GLN A 185 11.29 -1.75 14.24
C GLN A 185 10.62 -0.77 13.26
N LEU A 186 11.30 -0.46 12.14
CA LEU A 186 10.73 0.41 11.11
C LEU A 186 9.49 -0.20 10.47
N ALA A 187 9.47 -1.50 10.20
CA ALA A 187 8.30 -2.19 9.65
C ALA A 187 7.10 -2.06 10.60
N SER A 188 7.28 -2.35 11.89
CA SER A 188 6.23 -2.24 12.91
C SER A 188 5.75 -0.79 13.11
N LEU A 189 6.67 0.18 13.17
CA LEU A 189 6.34 1.59 13.36
C LEU A 189 5.62 2.19 12.14
N ASN A 190 6.02 1.83 10.92
CA ASN A 190 5.35 2.30 9.71
C ASN A 190 3.92 1.73 9.61
N LEU A 191 3.74 0.46 9.98
CA LEU A 191 2.40 -0.16 10.04
C LEU A 191 1.52 0.55 11.08
N ALA A 192 2.03 0.77 12.29
CA ALA A 192 1.31 1.50 13.34
C ALA A 192 0.95 2.92 12.90
N PHE A 193 1.88 3.63 12.23
CA PHE A 193 1.65 4.96 11.68
C PHE A 193 0.47 4.99 10.69
N GLY A 194 0.45 4.06 9.74
CA GLY A 194 -0.63 3.94 8.76
C GLY A 194 -1.97 3.60 9.42
N ASN A 195 -1.97 2.62 10.31
CA ASN A 195 -3.18 2.18 11.02
C ASN A 195 -3.79 3.30 11.88
N ASN A 196 -2.97 4.14 12.52
CA ASN A 196 -3.46 5.26 13.30
C ASN A 196 -4.21 6.28 12.44
N ILE A 197 -3.69 6.59 11.25
CA ILE A 197 -4.38 7.48 10.29
C ILE A 197 -5.73 6.89 9.86
N VAL A 198 -5.77 5.59 9.54
CA VAL A 198 -7.01 4.91 9.14
C VAL A 198 -8.03 4.92 10.27
N LYS A 199 -7.61 4.57 11.50
CA LYS A 199 -8.47 4.56 12.69
C LYS A 199 -9.04 5.95 12.96
N ASP A 200 -8.22 6.98 12.90
CA ASP A 200 -8.64 8.35 13.16
C ASP A 200 -9.59 8.87 12.06
N THR A 201 -9.32 8.51 10.80
CA THR A 201 -10.22 8.79 9.67
C THR A 201 -11.61 8.16 9.87
N ASN A 202 -11.64 6.90 10.32
CA ASN A 202 -12.89 6.17 10.54
C ASN A 202 -13.67 6.62 11.79
N LYS A 203 -12.94 7.10 12.81
CA LYS A 203 -13.50 7.56 14.09
C LYS A 203 -14.26 8.88 13.93
N TRP A 204 -13.74 9.78 13.11
CA TRP A 204 -14.29 11.13 13.00
C TRP A 204 -15.52 11.20 12.09
N LYS A 205 -16.51 11.97 12.53
CA LYS A 205 -17.73 12.26 11.78
C LYS A 205 -18.27 13.64 12.08
N LEU A 206 -18.84 14.28 11.07
CA LEU A 206 -19.61 15.52 11.17
C LEU A 206 -21.10 15.15 11.08
N VAL A 207 -21.81 15.28 12.18
CA VAL A 207 -23.26 15.09 12.20
C VAL A 207 -23.93 16.45 11.97
N VAL A 208 -24.76 16.52 10.95
CA VAL A 208 -25.55 17.70 10.61
C VAL A 208 -27.01 17.42 10.98
N ASP A 209 -27.59 18.27 11.84
CA ASP A 209 -28.98 18.13 12.34
C ASP A 209 -29.94 19.05 11.60
N LYS A 210 -29.49 20.14 11.01
CA LYS A 210 -30.29 21.18 10.40
C LYS A 210 -30.22 21.11 8.90
N LYS A 211 -31.36 21.13 8.23
CA LYS A 211 -31.43 21.07 6.76
C LYS A 211 -30.78 22.31 6.11
N GLU A 212 -30.81 23.46 6.78
CA GLU A 212 -30.22 24.70 6.32
C GLU A 212 -28.70 24.60 6.15
N ASP A 213 -28.04 23.79 6.99
CA ASP A 213 -26.60 23.55 6.96
C ASP A 213 -26.13 22.68 5.78
N LEU A 214 -27.09 22.11 5.02
CA LEU A 214 -26.81 21.35 3.79
C LEU A 214 -26.82 22.24 2.53
N SER A 215 -27.07 23.54 2.69
CA SER A 215 -27.08 24.48 1.57
C SER A 215 -25.81 24.39 0.76
N GLY A 216 -25.94 24.45 -0.57
CA GLY A 216 -24.88 24.36 -1.55
C GLY A 216 -24.45 22.94 -1.93
N LEU A 217 -24.72 21.94 -1.09
CA LEU A 217 -24.32 20.56 -1.35
C LEU A 217 -25.10 19.90 -2.50
N PRO A 218 -24.46 19.09 -3.35
CA PRO A 218 -25.14 18.29 -4.36
C PRO A 218 -26.14 17.31 -3.73
N ALA A 219 -27.29 17.11 -4.37
CA ALA A 219 -28.35 16.20 -3.89
C ALA A 219 -27.82 14.76 -3.65
N SER A 220 -26.90 14.29 -4.51
CA SER A 220 -26.24 12.99 -4.34
C SER A 220 -25.41 12.89 -3.07
N SER A 221 -24.68 13.94 -2.71
CA SER A 221 -23.90 13.99 -1.47
C SER A 221 -24.77 13.99 -0.23
N ILE A 222 -25.92 14.72 -0.30
CA ILE A 222 -26.92 14.73 0.80
C ILE A 222 -27.54 13.34 0.97
N ALA A 223 -27.88 12.64 -0.13
CA ALA A 223 -28.46 11.31 -0.09
C ALA A 223 -27.50 10.30 0.57
N VAL A 224 -26.24 10.29 0.17
CA VAL A 224 -25.21 9.41 0.75
C VAL A 224 -25.00 9.73 2.24
N ALA A 225 -24.99 11.00 2.63
CA ALA A 225 -24.84 11.39 4.03
C ALA A 225 -26.08 11.00 4.90
N ALA A 226 -27.26 10.96 4.32
CA ALA A 226 -28.46 10.47 4.99
C ALA A 226 -28.41 8.94 5.19
N GLU A 227 -27.97 8.19 4.18
CA GLU A 227 -27.78 6.74 4.26
C GLU A 227 -26.73 6.37 5.32
N GLU A 228 -25.61 7.08 5.36
CA GLU A 228 -24.57 6.91 6.38
C GLU A 228 -25.13 7.18 7.79
N ALA A 229 -25.97 8.21 7.95
CA ALA A 229 -26.63 8.49 9.22
C ALA A 229 -27.59 7.38 9.64
N GLU A 230 -28.32 6.79 8.71
CA GLU A 230 -29.25 5.65 9.00
C GLU A 230 -28.46 4.42 9.45
N THR A 231 -27.34 4.07 8.80
CA THR A 231 -26.49 2.95 9.21
C THR A 231 -25.92 3.13 10.62
N MET A 232 -25.70 4.38 11.03
CA MET A 232 -25.25 4.74 12.39
C MET A 232 -26.38 4.90 13.41
N GLY A 233 -27.64 4.66 13.03
CA GLY A 233 -28.81 4.84 13.92
C GLY A 233 -29.19 6.31 14.16
N LEU A 234 -28.66 7.25 13.37
CA LEU A 234 -28.90 8.70 13.48
C LEU A 234 -30.00 9.16 12.50
N LYS A 235 -31.16 8.53 12.57
CA LYS A 235 -32.30 8.76 11.67
C LYS A 235 -32.71 10.23 11.62
N GLY A 236 -32.90 10.77 10.42
CA GLY A 236 -33.29 12.17 10.21
C GLY A 236 -32.15 13.19 10.28
N LYS A 237 -30.89 12.71 10.36
CA LYS A 237 -29.68 13.52 10.30
C LYS A 237 -28.87 13.19 9.07
N TRP A 238 -27.73 13.86 8.90
CA TRP A 238 -26.77 13.62 7.83
C TRP A 238 -25.38 13.47 8.43
N VAL A 239 -24.64 12.45 8.00
CA VAL A 239 -23.28 12.18 8.48
C VAL A 239 -22.29 12.32 7.34
N PHE A 240 -21.31 13.19 7.53
CA PHE A 240 -20.16 13.34 6.65
C PHE A 240 -18.90 12.86 7.34
N THR A 241 -18.02 12.21 6.57
CA THR A 241 -16.78 11.59 7.06
C THR A 241 -15.55 12.24 6.43
N LEU A 242 -14.34 11.90 6.91
CA LEU A 242 -13.08 12.39 6.34
C LEU A 242 -12.65 11.64 5.08
N HIS A 243 -13.37 10.60 4.66
CA HIS A 243 -13.09 9.91 3.40
C HIS A 243 -13.28 10.85 2.20
N GLY A 244 -12.41 10.69 1.19
CA GLY A 244 -12.37 11.56 0.01
C GLY A 244 -13.73 11.85 -0.64
N PRO A 245 -14.57 10.81 -0.93
CA PRO A 245 -15.89 11.00 -1.56
C PRO A 245 -16.89 11.81 -0.71
N SER A 246 -16.76 11.81 0.61
CA SER A 246 -17.59 12.61 1.51
C SER A 246 -17.00 14.01 1.75
N ARG A 247 -15.71 14.07 2.06
CA ARG A 247 -15.00 15.30 2.44
C ARG A 247 -14.86 16.31 1.30
N LEU A 248 -14.41 15.85 0.12
CA LEU A 248 -14.13 16.77 -0.98
C LEU A 248 -15.37 17.51 -1.48
N PRO A 249 -16.53 16.85 -1.78
CA PRO A 249 -17.75 17.56 -2.12
C PRO A 249 -18.21 18.50 -1.01
N PHE A 250 -18.05 18.12 0.26
CA PHE A 250 -18.43 18.98 1.39
C PHE A 250 -17.59 20.27 1.40
N LEU A 251 -16.27 20.18 1.31
CA LEU A 251 -15.38 21.35 1.26
C LEU A 251 -15.57 22.20 0.00
N THR A 252 -16.01 21.59 -1.10
CA THR A 252 -16.21 22.28 -2.39
C THR A 252 -17.55 23.01 -2.45
N TYR A 253 -18.61 22.45 -1.89
CA TYR A 253 -19.96 22.93 -2.16
C TYR A 253 -20.75 23.42 -0.93
N ALA A 254 -20.44 22.97 0.30
CA ALA A 254 -21.20 23.38 1.47
C ALA A 254 -21.09 24.89 1.73
N ASP A 255 -22.23 25.60 1.79
CA ASP A 255 -22.24 27.05 2.04
C ASP A 255 -21.82 27.39 3.48
N ASN A 256 -22.09 26.50 4.46
CA ASN A 256 -21.74 26.72 5.86
C ASN A 256 -20.21 26.68 6.08
N ARG A 257 -19.62 27.88 6.22
CA ARG A 257 -18.19 28.08 6.41
C ARG A 257 -17.63 27.41 7.67
N ASP A 258 -18.37 27.49 8.78
CA ASP A 258 -17.92 26.93 10.06
C ASP A 258 -17.85 25.39 10.03
N LEU A 259 -18.74 24.76 9.28
CA LEU A 259 -18.73 23.31 9.08
C LEU A 259 -17.58 22.90 8.13
N ARG A 260 -17.27 23.71 7.10
CA ARG A 260 -16.06 23.48 6.28
C ARG A 260 -14.79 23.58 7.13
N GLU A 261 -14.70 24.59 8.02
CA GLU A 261 -13.57 24.76 8.93
C GLU A 261 -13.40 23.54 9.84
N LYS A 262 -14.49 23.05 10.44
CA LYS A 262 -14.46 21.85 11.29
C LYS A 262 -13.93 20.63 10.53
N MET A 263 -14.44 20.37 9.33
CA MET A 263 -14.00 19.25 8.50
C MET A 263 -12.54 19.38 8.06
N PHE A 264 -12.14 20.56 7.61
CA PHE A 264 -10.77 20.81 7.20
C PHE A 264 -9.78 20.62 8.35
N LYS A 265 -10.07 21.22 9.52
CA LYS A 265 -9.21 21.08 10.70
C LYS A 265 -9.12 19.63 11.18
N ALA A 266 -10.21 18.88 11.14
CA ALA A 266 -10.17 17.47 11.46
C ALA A 266 -9.28 16.68 10.51
N TYR A 267 -9.35 16.96 9.21
CA TYR A 267 -8.54 16.27 8.21
C TYR A 267 -7.05 16.57 8.33
N ILE A 268 -6.65 17.82 8.51
CA ILE A 268 -5.23 18.18 8.63
C ILE A 268 -4.60 17.77 9.97
N ASN A 269 -5.43 17.40 10.96
CA ASN A 269 -4.99 16.92 12.28
C ASN A 269 -5.16 15.41 12.44
N LEU A 270 -5.32 14.64 11.36
CA LEU A 270 -5.32 13.19 11.42
C LEU A 270 -4.07 12.66 12.13
N ALA A 271 -4.28 11.79 13.10
CA ALA A 271 -3.24 11.22 13.97
C ALA A 271 -2.34 12.28 14.67
N ASN A 272 -2.94 13.44 15.01
CA ASN A 272 -2.29 14.56 15.70
C ASN A 272 -3.19 15.14 16.81
N ASN A 273 -3.98 14.31 17.48
CA ASN A 273 -5.01 14.74 18.43
C ASN A 273 -4.65 14.52 19.90
N ASN A 274 -3.42 14.11 20.21
CA ASN A 274 -2.93 13.74 21.56
C ASN A 274 -3.77 12.63 22.21
N ASP A 275 -4.26 11.70 21.39
CA ASP A 275 -5.00 10.51 21.83
C ASP A 275 -4.22 9.22 21.48
N GLU A 276 -4.89 8.07 21.58
CA GLU A 276 -4.33 6.75 21.31
C GLU A 276 -3.85 6.53 19.85
N ASN A 277 -4.30 7.37 18.91
CA ASN A 277 -3.91 7.31 17.51
C ASN A 277 -2.85 8.35 17.14
N ASP A 278 -2.26 9.05 18.11
CA ASP A 278 -1.31 10.12 17.85
C ASP A 278 0.04 9.61 17.31
N ASN A 279 0.47 10.13 16.16
CA ASN A 279 1.69 9.68 15.48
C ASN A 279 2.96 10.47 15.83
N LYS A 280 2.89 11.53 16.65
CA LYS A 280 4.07 12.37 16.95
C LYS A 280 5.25 11.58 17.55
N ALA A 281 4.94 10.68 18.48
CA ALA A 281 5.98 9.83 19.08
C ALA A 281 6.56 8.81 18.08
N LEU A 282 5.70 8.25 17.20
CA LEU A 282 6.13 7.33 16.15
C LEU A 282 7.04 8.03 15.12
N ILE A 283 6.71 9.26 14.72
CA ILE A 283 7.54 10.07 13.81
C ILE A 283 8.96 10.21 14.36
N ASN A 284 9.10 10.58 15.62
CA ASN A 284 10.41 10.75 16.25
C ASN A 284 11.23 9.44 16.26
N GLN A 285 10.58 8.31 16.56
CA GLN A 285 11.23 7.00 16.53
C GLN A 285 11.65 6.59 15.11
N ILE A 286 10.76 6.78 14.13
CA ILE A 286 11.05 6.47 12.70
C ILE A 286 12.24 7.32 12.22
N LEU A 287 12.26 8.62 12.51
CA LEU A 287 13.35 9.51 12.09
C LEU A 287 14.69 9.11 12.75
N ALA A 288 14.69 8.78 14.03
CA ALA A 288 15.88 8.32 14.73
C ALA A 288 16.44 7.01 14.14
N LEU A 289 15.57 6.05 13.83
CA LEU A 289 15.98 4.78 13.21
C LEU A 289 16.48 4.96 11.77
N ARG A 290 15.83 5.83 10.98
CA ARG A 290 16.28 6.18 9.63
C ARG A 290 17.65 6.84 9.64
N ALA A 291 17.93 7.74 10.61
CA ALA A 291 19.23 8.35 10.78
C ALA A 291 20.30 7.31 11.14
N LYS A 292 20.01 6.38 12.05
CA LYS A 292 20.91 5.26 12.38
C LYS A 292 21.18 4.38 11.17
N LYS A 293 20.14 4.02 10.39
CA LYS A 293 20.26 3.25 9.18
C LYS A 293 21.20 3.90 8.17
N ALA A 294 21.02 5.20 7.90
CA ALA A 294 21.89 5.94 6.98
C ALA A 294 23.36 5.90 7.42
N LYS A 295 23.62 6.06 8.71
CA LYS A 295 25.00 6.01 9.26
C LYS A 295 25.65 4.63 9.12
N LEU A 296 24.89 3.55 9.27
CA LEU A 296 25.42 2.19 9.02
C LEU A 296 25.97 2.01 7.62
N PHE A 297 25.36 2.69 6.64
CA PHE A 297 25.81 2.70 5.24
C PHE A 297 26.80 3.81 4.90
N GLY A 298 27.28 4.58 5.88
CA GLY A 298 28.26 5.64 5.69
C GLY A 298 27.68 6.93 5.10
N PHE A 299 26.38 7.11 5.08
CA PHE A 299 25.75 8.34 4.61
C PHE A 299 25.57 9.36 5.73
N GLU A 300 25.69 10.63 5.41
CA GLU A 300 25.51 11.73 6.34
C GLU A 300 24.11 11.74 6.95
N ASN A 301 23.11 11.53 6.11
CA ASN A 301 21.68 11.54 6.49
C ASN A 301 20.85 10.58 5.64
N TYR A 302 19.60 10.39 6.02
CA TYR A 302 18.70 9.46 5.33
C TYR A 302 18.31 9.93 3.92
N ALA A 303 18.24 11.24 3.67
CA ALA A 303 17.96 11.78 2.34
C ALA A 303 19.11 11.42 1.37
N ALA A 304 20.37 11.58 1.79
CA ALA A 304 21.53 11.17 1.00
C ALA A 304 21.51 9.66 0.69
N PHE A 305 21.21 8.82 1.70
CA PHE A 305 21.02 7.39 1.48
C PHE A 305 19.93 7.07 0.46
N GLN A 306 18.80 7.78 0.48
CA GLN A 306 17.69 7.52 -0.45
C GLN A 306 18.00 8.01 -1.87
N THR A 307 18.57 9.20 -2.00
CA THR A 307 18.83 9.82 -3.33
C THR A 307 19.96 9.16 -4.09
N ASP A 308 20.92 8.51 -3.42
CA ASP A 308 22.07 7.82 -4.06
C ASP A 308 21.66 6.83 -5.17
N ASN A 309 20.59 6.08 -4.97
CA ASN A 309 20.15 5.03 -5.90
C ASN A 309 18.92 5.39 -6.76
N VAL A 310 18.55 6.66 -6.84
CA VAL A 310 17.49 7.15 -7.72
C VAL A 310 18.04 8.08 -8.80
N MET A 311 17.17 8.59 -9.66
CA MET A 311 17.59 9.42 -10.81
C MET A 311 18.30 10.71 -10.38
N ALA A 312 17.93 11.30 -9.26
CA ALA A 312 18.53 12.52 -8.73
C ALA A 312 19.99 12.35 -8.28
N LYS A 313 20.38 11.18 -7.78
CA LYS A 313 21.73 10.84 -7.27
C LYS A 313 22.16 11.59 -6.01
N THR A 314 21.81 12.85 -5.87
CA THR A 314 22.19 13.71 -4.75
C THR A 314 20.97 14.42 -4.17
N VAL A 315 21.08 14.85 -2.91
CA VAL A 315 20.04 15.65 -2.24
C VAL A 315 19.89 16.98 -2.99
N ASP A 316 20.98 17.62 -3.34
CA ASP A 316 20.98 18.93 -4.02
C ASP A 316 20.24 18.87 -5.37
N ALA A 317 20.47 17.81 -6.17
CA ALA A 317 19.78 17.64 -7.45
C ALA A 317 18.26 17.40 -7.27
N ALA A 318 17.87 16.70 -6.22
CA ALA A 318 16.45 16.52 -5.88
C ALA A 318 15.81 17.85 -5.43
N GLU A 319 16.51 18.61 -4.58
CA GLU A 319 16.06 19.91 -4.09
C GLU A 319 15.98 20.95 -5.21
N GLU A 320 17.00 20.98 -6.10
CA GLU A 320 16.95 21.85 -7.29
C GLU A 320 15.71 21.60 -8.15
N LEU A 321 15.37 20.32 -8.40
CA LEU A 321 14.15 19.98 -9.13
C LEU A 321 12.88 20.42 -8.39
N LEU A 322 12.82 20.18 -7.08
CA LEU A 322 11.70 20.63 -6.25
C LEU A 322 11.52 22.13 -6.30
N MET A 323 12.61 22.90 -6.17
CA MET A 323 12.55 24.38 -6.19
C MET A 323 12.21 24.95 -7.57
N LYS A 324 12.59 24.29 -8.66
CA LYS A 324 12.15 24.65 -10.02
C LYS A 324 10.62 24.59 -10.18
N VAL A 325 9.97 23.66 -9.48
CA VAL A 325 8.51 23.53 -9.49
C VAL A 325 7.87 24.39 -8.40
N TRP A 326 8.43 24.41 -7.21
CA TRP A 326 7.89 25.07 -6.03
C TRP A 326 7.72 26.58 -6.22
N ASN A 327 8.78 27.26 -6.65
CA ASN A 327 8.77 28.72 -6.77
C ASN A 327 7.66 29.23 -7.72
N PRO A 328 7.52 28.76 -8.98
CA PRO A 328 6.42 29.18 -9.84
C PRO A 328 5.05 28.69 -9.35
N ALA A 329 4.96 27.51 -8.70
CA ALA A 329 3.70 27.00 -8.16
C ALA A 329 3.18 27.87 -7.00
N VAL A 330 4.06 28.29 -6.07
CA VAL A 330 3.68 29.20 -4.97
C VAL A 330 3.24 30.56 -5.51
N ALA A 331 3.97 31.12 -6.48
CA ALA A 331 3.57 32.38 -7.12
C ALA A 331 2.16 32.25 -7.73
N LYS A 332 1.89 31.15 -8.44
CA LYS A 332 0.57 30.89 -9.02
C LYS A 332 -0.53 30.70 -7.97
N ALA A 333 -0.23 29.99 -6.90
CA ALA A 333 -1.17 29.81 -5.78
C ALA A 333 -1.56 31.16 -5.14
N HIS A 334 -0.61 32.07 -5.00
CA HIS A 334 -0.91 33.43 -4.50
C HIS A 334 -1.83 34.22 -5.44
N GLU A 335 -1.64 34.13 -6.77
CA GLU A 335 -2.54 34.73 -7.75
C GLU A 335 -3.97 34.16 -7.63
N GLU A 336 -4.09 32.84 -7.53
CA GLU A 336 -5.37 32.15 -7.38
C GLU A 336 -6.09 32.51 -6.08
N ILE A 337 -5.37 32.60 -4.96
CA ILE A 337 -5.90 33.06 -3.69
C ILE A 337 -6.36 34.52 -3.78
N ALA A 338 -5.59 35.39 -4.48
CA ALA A 338 -5.99 36.77 -4.68
C ALA A 338 -7.27 36.88 -5.52
N ASP A 339 -7.46 36.04 -6.55
CA ASP A 339 -8.68 35.98 -7.33
C ASP A 339 -9.88 35.52 -6.51
N MET A 340 -9.69 34.50 -5.65
CA MET A 340 -10.71 34.06 -4.70
C MET A 340 -11.06 35.17 -3.70
N GLN A 341 -10.07 35.90 -3.19
CA GLN A 341 -10.34 37.02 -2.28
C GLN A 341 -11.15 38.14 -2.98
N LYS A 342 -10.83 38.50 -4.22
CA LYS A 342 -11.64 39.43 -5.02
C LYS A 342 -13.08 38.97 -5.19
N TYR A 343 -13.28 37.65 -5.39
CA TYR A 343 -14.63 37.10 -5.48
C TYR A 343 -15.39 37.29 -4.16
N VAL A 344 -14.76 36.99 -3.01
CA VAL A 344 -15.32 37.18 -1.65
C VAL A 344 -15.71 38.65 -1.46
N ASP A 345 -14.80 39.58 -1.73
CA ASP A 345 -15.01 41.02 -1.54
C ASP A 345 -16.15 41.55 -2.43
N LYS A 346 -16.22 41.12 -3.70
CA LYS A 346 -17.28 41.47 -4.65
C LYS A 346 -18.66 41.02 -4.21
N HIS A 347 -18.75 39.88 -3.49
CA HIS A 347 -20.02 39.29 -3.04
C HIS A 347 -20.36 39.60 -1.57
N GLY A 348 -19.73 40.62 -0.99
CA GLY A 348 -20.04 41.12 0.35
C GLY A 348 -19.45 40.33 1.51
N GLY A 349 -18.51 39.42 1.24
CA GLY A 349 -17.76 38.74 2.28
C GLY A 349 -16.78 39.71 2.97
N ASN A 350 -16.73 39.64 4.31
CA ASN A 350 -15.81 40.47 5.11
C ASN A 350 -14.86 39.63 5.90
N PHE A 351 -14.09 38.75 5.21
CA PHE A 351 -13.10 37.87 5.81
C PHE A 351 -11.97 37.56 4.83
N LYS A 352 -10.84 37.14 5.35
CA LYS A 352 -9.73 36.64 4.55
C LYS A 352 -9.91 35.15 4.25
N ILE A 353 -9.55 34.73 3.03
CA ILE A 353 -9.52 33.34 2.60
C ILE A 353 -8.60 32.55 3.55
N ALA A 354 -9.10 31.43 4.03
CA ALA A 354 -8.38 30.47 4.85
C ALA A 354 -8.34 29.09 4.14
N GLY A 355 -7.60 28.12 4.69
CA GLY A 355 -7.43 26.82 4.06
C GLY A 355 -8.74 26.06 3.78
N TRP A 356 -9.74 26.20 4.66
CA TRP A 356 -11.08 25.60 4.48
C TRP A 356 -11.97 26.30 3.46
N ASP A 357 -11.53 27.44 2.93
CA ASP A 357 -12.25 28.20 1.91
C ASP A 357 -11.76 27.87 0.49
N TYR A 358 -10.58 27.27 0.35
CA TYR A 358 -9.89 27.10 -0.93
C TYR A 358 -10.77 26.37 -1.96
N TYR A 359 -11.24 25.16 -1.67
CA TYR A 359 -12.06 24.38 -2.61
C TYR A 359 -13.35 25.08 -2.97
N TYR A 360 -14.00 25.68 -1.98
CA TYR A 360 -15.29 26.36 -2.17
C TYR A 360 -15.16 27.59 -3.11
N TYR A 361 -14.20 28.46 -2.84
CA TYR A 361 -14.03 29.66 -3.66
C TYR A 361 -13.31 29.38 -4.98
N ALA A 362 -12.46 28.39 -5.07
CA ALA A 362 -11.90 27.94 -6.34
C ALA A 362 -13.01 27.49 -7.30
N GLU A 363 -14.01 26.75 -6.80
CA GLU A 363 -15.17 26.32 -7.60
C GLU A 363 -16.03 27.53 -8.04
N LYS A 364 -16.28 28.49 -7.15
CA LYS A 364 -17.03 29.71 -7.48
C LYS A 364 -16.31 30.54 -8.55
N VAL A 365 -15.01 30.75 -8.44
CA VAL A 365 -14.19 31.48 -9.43
C VAL A 365 -14.13 30.69 -10.74
N LYS A 366 -13.99 29.35 -10.70
CA LYS A 366 -14.03 28.49 -11.89
C LYS A 366 -15.34 28.68 -12.65
N LYS A 367 -16.46 28.64 -11.95
CA LYS A 367 -17.80 28.83 -12.52
C LYS A 367 -17.99 30.23 -13.12
N GLU A 368 -17.52 31.28 -12.44
CA GLU A 368 -17.59 32.63 -12.95
C GLU A 368 -16.72 32.82 -14.20
N LYS A 369 -15.49 32.30 -14.22
CA LYS A 369 -14.53 32.47 -15.32
C LYS A 369 -14.86 31.64 -16.55
N PHE A 370 -15.33 30.38 -16.35
CA PHE A 370 -15.42 29.39 -17.43
C PHE A 370 -16.85 28.96 -17.74
N ASN A 371 -17.83 29.38 -16.93
CA ASN A 371 -19.22 28.90 -17.00
C ASN A 371 -19.31 27.37 -17.05
N PHE A 372 -18.47 26.70 -16.24
CA PHE A 372 -18.31 25.26 -16.20
C PHE A 372 -18.76 24.71 -14.86
N ASP A 373 -19.62 23.67 -14.88
CA ASP A 373 -20.07 22.93 -13.72
C ASP A 373 -19.75 21.44 -13.92
N GLU A 374 -18.99 20.85 -13.00
CA GLU A 374 -18.64 19.43 -13.08
C GLU A 374 -19.86 18.51 -13.02
N ASN A 375 -20.95 18.94 -12.39
CA ASN A 375 -22.18 18.16 -12.35
C ASN A 375 -22.82 17.99 -13.74
N ASP A 376 -22.68 18.98 -14.64
CA ASP A 376 -23.16 18.88 -16.03
C ASP A 376 -22.41 17.82 -16.83
N VAL A 377 -21.13 17.59 -16.48
CA VAL A 377 -20.26 16.62 -17.16
C VAL A 377 -20.51 15.19 -16.70
N ARG A 378 -21.00 14.98 -15.48
CA ARG A 378 -21.24 13.64 -14.91
C ARG A 378 -22.13 12.76 -15.79
N ALA A 379 -23.13 13.33 -16.46
CA ALA A 379 -24.03 12.61 -17.34
C ALA A 379 -23.31 11.96 -18.54
N TYR A 380 -22.14 12.46 -18.94
CA TYR A 380 -21.33 11.94 -20.04
C TYR A 380 -20.41 10.80 -19.65
N PHE A 381 -20.25 10.54 -18.33
CA PHE A 381 -19.37 9.51 -17.79
C PHE A 381 -20.09 8.48 -16.91
N PRO A 382 -21.11 7.76 -17.46
CA PRO A 382 -21.69 6.63 -16.73
C PRO A 382 -20.61 5.58 -16.44
N ILE A 383 -20.57 5.05 -15.23
CA ILE A 383 -19.51 4.13 -14.80
C ILE A 383 -19.35 2.92 -15.73
N GLU A 384 -20.45 2.38 -16.25
CA GLU A 384 -20.42 1.25 -17.17
C GLU A 384 -19.74 1.60 -18.50
N SER A 385 -19.99 2.82 -19.02
CA SER A 385 -19.35 3.31 -20.25
C SER A 385 -17.86 3.58 -20.05
N VAL A 386 -17.49 4.13 -18.89
CA VAL A 386 -16.08 4.37 -18.53
C VAL A 386 -15.34 3.03 -18.41
N ARG A 387 -15.92 2.06 -17.69
CA ARG A 387 -15.35 0.71 -17.54
C ARG A 387 -15.13 0.03 -18.89
N LYS A 388 -16.15 0.04 -19.74
CA LYS A 388 -16.04 -0.50 -21.11
C LYS A 388 -14.94 0.23 -21.91
N GLY A 389 -14.86 1.56 -21.79
CA GLY A 389 -13.83 2.37 -22.45
C GLY A 389 -12.42 1.97 -22.03
N ILE A 390 -12.18 1.73 -20.71
CA ILE A 390 -10.90 1.28 -20.19
C ILE A 390 -10.49 -0.06 -20.81
N PHE A 391 -11.38 -1.06 -20.79
CA PHE A 391 -11.10 -2.37 -21.38
C PHE A 391 -10.87 -2.28 -22.91
N THR A 392 -11.68 -1.49 -23.63
CA THR A 392 -11.48 -1.28 -25.06
C THR A 392 -10.13 -0.61 -25.36
N MET A 393 -9.69 0.32 -24.51
CA MET A 393 -8.38 0.96 -24.66
C MET A 393 -7.25 -0.05 -24.45
N ALA A 394 -7.34 -0.85 -23.37
CA ALA A 394 -6.36 -1.89 -23.09
C ALA A 394 -6.27 -2.92 -24.23
N GLU A 395 -7.42 -3.41 -24.73
CA GLU A 395 -7.48 -4.35 -25.85
C GLU A 395 -6.85 -3.81 -27.14
N ARG A 396 -6.94 -2.50 -27.38
CA ARG A 396 -6.34 -1.86 -28.57
C ARG A 396 -4.84 -1.62 -28.45
N LEU A 397 -4.32 -1.54 -27.23
CA LEU A 397 -2.90 -1.26 -26.96
C LEU A 397 -2.08 -2.51 -26.73
N TYR A 398 -2.68 -3.59 -26.24
CA TYR A 398 -2.04 -4.83 -25.81
C TYR A 398 -2.73 -6.05 -26.37
#